data_3c17b15490e5bbb1e82cf12d1b8b4c1d
#
_entry.id   3c17b15490e5bbb1e82cf12d1b8b4c1d
#
_cell.length_a   1.000
_cell.length_b   1.000
_cell.length_c   1.000
_cell.angle_alpha   90.00
_cell.angle_beta   90.00
_cell.angle_gamma   90.00
#
_symmetry.space_group_name_H-M   'P 1'
#
loop_
_entity.id
_entity.type
_entity.pdbx_description
1 polymer ?
#
loop_
_entity_poly.entity_id
_entity_poly.type
_entity_poly.pdbx_seq_one_letter_code
_entity_poly.pdbx_strand_id
1 'polypeptide(L)'
;PKKPMVNSEPCYEQMGASRNVYWRFTAQDCRASVWSSILAGASAGVTYGAHGVWNWQTSKSQGSVLGEGFDMPFRWQECLQFAGVWDFAAIEHVLAGLGATACDDALAVVPAQELLDDAREAIRVARIGERVVTYLPRTTALTFKLDGARGWSATALDMEAKRIAKLPVRDNGDGTVRVAQHPFEHDALVILTPEH
;
A
#
# COMPACT_ATOMS: atom_id res chain seq x y z
N PRO A 1 -8.38 -16.54 19.82
CA PRO A 1 -8.26 -15.10 19.56
C PRO A 1 -7.34 -14.84 18.38
N LYS A 2 -7.71 -13.91 17.48
CA LYS A 2 -6.80 -13.45 16.42
C LYS A 2 -5.65 -12.72 17.07
N LYS A 3 -4.41 -13.10 16.74
CA LYS A 3 -3.23 -12.38 17.17
C LYS A 3 -2.92 -11.25 16.19
N PRO A 4 -2.43 -10.09 16.63
CA PRO A 4 -1.91 -9.07 15.75
C PRO A 4 -0.78 -9.63 14.87
N MET A 5 -0.77 -9.24 13.59
CA MET A 5 0.24 -9.67 12.62
C MET A 5 1.02 -8.46 12.16
N VAL A 6 2.33 -8.60 12.03
CA VAL A 6 3.23 -7.63 11.44
C VAL A 6 3.91 -8.22 10.21
N ASN A 7 4.02 -7.45 9.13
CA ASN A 7 4.99 -7.74 8.08
C ASN A 7 6.30 -7.02 8.44
N SER A 8 7.21 -7.77 9.06
CA SER A 8 8.49 -7.24 9.53
C SER A 8 9.57 -7.18 8.45
N GLU A 9 9.31 -7.70 7.27
CA GLU A 9 10.30 -7.79 6.20
C GLU A 9 9.66 -7.66 4.81
N PRO A 10 9.02 -6.49 4.50
CA PRO A 10 8.63 -6.17 3.15
C PRO A 10 9.88 -5.96 2.28
N CYS A 11 9.70 -5.75 0.96
CA CYS A 11 10.83 -5.43 0.12
C CYS A 11 11.53 -4.14 0.59
N TYR A 12 12.86 -4.13 0.53
CA TYR A 12 13.68 -2.97 0.92
C TYR A 12 13.98 -2.08 -0.27
N GLU A 13 13.78 -0.79 -0.10
CA GLU A 13 14.02 0.18 -1.18
C GLU A 13 15.48 0.12 -1.65
N GLN A 14 15.66 0.10 -2.96
CA GLN A 14 16.95 -0.01 -3.65
C GLN A 14 17.71 -1.31 -3.39
N MET A 15 17.12 -2.32 -2.77
CA MET A 15 17.68 -3.66 -2.72
C MET A 15 17.44 -4.38 -4.06
N GLY A 16 18.40 -5.18 -4.50
CA GLY A 16 18.25 -6.01 -5.69
C GLY A 16 17.12 -7.03 -5.51
N ALA A 17 16.24 -7.13 -6.49
CA ALA A 17 15.09 -8.03 -6.42
C ALA A 17 15.50 -9.52 -6.54
N SER A 18 16.64 -9.79 -7.19
CA SER A 18 17.20 -11.14 -7.35
C SER A 18 18.65 -11.07 -7.76
N ARG A 19 19.41 -12.10 -7.44
CA ARG A 19 20.82 -12.26 -7.84
C ARG A 19 21.05 -12.25 -9.36
N ASN A 20 20.02 -12.60 -10.13
CA ASN A 20 20.10 -12.76 -11.58
C ASN A 20 19.32 -11.72 -12.36
N VAL A 21 18.78 -10.71 -11.70
CA VAL A 21 17.94 -9.68 -12.32
C VAL A 21 18.49 -8.32 -11.92
N TYR A 22 18.92 -7.54 -12.89
CA TYR A 22 19.41 -6.16 -12.70
C TYR A 22 18.24 -5.20 -12.46
N TRP A 23 17.53 -5.40 -11.36
CA TRP A 23 16.42 -4.56 -10.94
C TRP A 23 16.46 -4.37 -9.43
N ARG A 24 16.24 -3.12 -9.01
CA ARG A 24 16.13 -2.75 -7.61
C ARG A 24 14.71 -2.38 -7.29
N PHE A 25 14.27 -2.72 -6.09
CA PHE A 25 12.96 -2.29 -5.62
C PHE A 25 12.89 -0.76 -5.54
N THR A 26 11.87 -0.20 -6.16
CA THR A 26 11.57 1.23 -6.16
C THR A 26 10.73 1.61 -4.94
N ALA A 27 10.54 2.92 -4.71
CA ALA A 27 9.59 3.42 -3.72
C ALA A 27 8.16 2.90 -3.99
N GLN A 28 7.75 2.78 -5.26
CA GLN A 28 6.45 2.22 -5.62
C GLN A 28 6.32 0.74 -5.22
N ASP A 29 7.36 -0.07 -5.40
CA ASP A 29 7.34 -1.47 -4.97
C ASP A 29 7.22 -1.58 -3.45
N CYS A 30 7.91 -0.72 -2.71
CA CYS A 30 7.80 -0.64 -1.26
C CYS A 30 6.38 -0.22 -0.83
N ARG A 31 5.79 0.79 -1.47
CA ARG A 31 4.39 1.19 -1.21
C ARG A 31 3.42 0.03 -1.48
N ALA A 32 3.60 -0.67 -2.62
CA ALA A 32 2.76 -1.80 -2.98
C ALA A 32 2.83 -2.93 -1.95
N SER A 33 4.03 -3.28 -1.49
CA SER A 33 4.25 -4.29 -0.46
C SER A 33 3.60 -3.90 0.87
N VAL A 34 3.79 -2.66 1.29
CA VAL A 34 3.28 -2.12 2.55
C VAL A 34 1.74 -2.07 2.55
N TRP A 35 1.13 -1.42 1.56
CA TRP A 35 -0.32 -1.28 1.50
C TRP A 35 -1.03 -2.62 1.27
N SER A 36 -0.45 -3.51 0.47
CA SER A 36 -0.98 -4.87 0.32
C SER A 36 -0.96 -5.64 1.64
N SER A 37 0.09 -5.48 2.44
CA SER A 37 0.18 -6.10 3.77
C SER A 37 -0.85 -5.56 4.75
N ILE A 38 -0.99 -4.24 4.83
CA ILE A 38 -1.97 -3.58 5.71
C ILE A 38 -3.40 -4.01 5.33
N LEU A 39 -3.76 -3.93 4.04
CA LEU A 39 -5.10 -4.29 3.57
C LEU A 39 -5.37 -5.79 3.61
N ALA A 40 -4.33 -6.62 3.66
CA ALA A 40 -4.45 -8.07 3.88
C ALA A 40 -4.54 -8.44 5.38
N GLY A 41 -4.46 -7.48 6.30
CA GLY A 41 -4.65 -7.69 7.72
C GLY A 41 -3.39 -7.72 8.56
N ALA A 42 -2.31 -7.08 8.14
CA ALA A 42 -1.14 -6.82 8.98
C ALA A 42 -1.50 -5.80 10.08
N SER A 43 -2.30 -6.23 11.06
CA SER A 43 -2.93 -5.37 12.07
C SER A 43 -1.96 -4.82 13.11
N ALA A 44 -0.77 -5.42 13.28
CA ALA A 44 0.32 -4.87 14.08
C ALA A 44 1.25 -3.96 13.26
N GLY A 45 0.93 -3.75 11.98
CA GLY A 45 1.65 -2.83 11.11
C GLY A 45 2.67 -3.49 10.19
N VAL A 46 3.55 -2.67 9.67
CA VAL A 46 4.58 -3.02 8.69
C VAL A 46 5.87 -2.31 9.05
N THR A 47 6.99 -2.78 8.51
CA THR A 47 8.28 -2.10 8.63
C THR A 47 8.71 -1.50 7.28
N TYR A 48 9.70 -0.65 7.32
CA TYR A 48 10.39 -0.13 6.14
C TYR A 48 11.89 -0.44 6.25
N GLY A 49 12.49 -0.76 5.13
CA GLY A 49 13.94 -0.93 5.01
C GLY A 49 14.47 -0.30 3.72
N ALA A 50 15.76 0.07 3.76
CA ALA A 50 16.47 0.56 2.59
C ALA A 50 17.83 -0.13 2.50
N HIS A 51 18.27 -0.42 1.28
CA HIS A 51 19.52 -1.13 1.03
C HIS A 51 20.73 -0.24 1.33
N GLY A 52 21.17 -0.31 2.58
CA GLY A 52 22.23 0.50 3.16
C GLY A 52 21.95 0.89 4.62
N VAL A 53 20.69 0.98 5.04
CA VAL A 53 20.34 1.24 6.45
C VAL A 53 20.48 -0.05 7.28
N TRP A 54 19.87 -1.15 6.85
CA TRP A 54 19.84 -2.39 7.62
C TRP A 54 21.24 -2.98 7.86
N ASN A 55 22.17 -2.82 6.91
CA ASN A 55 23.55 -3.28 7.03
C ASN A 55 24.52 -2.18 7.49
N TRP A 56 23.98 -1.00 7.85
CA TRP A 56 24.74 0.17 8.33
C TRP A 56 25.91 0.54 7.42
N GLN A 57 25.63 0.67 6.12
CA GLN A 57 26.65 0.97 5.11
C GLN A 57 27.25 2.37 5.30
N THR A 58 28.51 2.44 5.67
CA THR A 58 29.19 3.72 5.96
C THR A 58 30.01 4.24 4.79
N SER A 59 30.50 3.36 3.92
CA SER A 59 31.31 3.73 2.75
C SER A 59 31.11 2.76 1.59
N LYS A 60 31.39 3.21 0.37
CA LYS A 60 31.34 2.35 -0.83
C LYS A 60 32.39 1.21 -0.80
N SER A 61 33.46 1.39 -0.03
CA SER A 61 34.52 0.39 0.10
C SER A 61 34.21 -0.73 1.10
N GLN A 62 33.14 -0.60 1.88
CA GLN A 62 32.77 -1.61 2.88
C GLN A 62 32.35 -2.95 2.27
N GLY A 63 31.95 -2.95 0.99
CA GLY A 63 31.40 -4.13 0.33
C GLY A 63 29.96 -4.46 0.77
N SER A 64 29.36 -5.43 0.11
CA SER A 64 28.09 -6.00 0.52
C SER A 64 28.30 -7.08 1.59
N VAL A 65 27.24 -7.41 2.32
CA VAL A 65 27.28 -8.53 3.27
C VAL A 65 27.55 -9.83 2.52
N LEU A 66 28.48 -10.62 3.03
CA LEU A 66 28.91 -11.87 2.40
C LEU A 66 27.73 -12.82 2.17
N GLY A 67 27.60 -13.29 0.96
CA GLY A 67 26.63 -14.33 0.57
C GLY A 67 25.28 -13.81 0.10
N GLU A 68 24.95 -12.55 0.23
CA GLU A 68 23.63 -12.05 -0.19
C GLU A 68 23.48 -11.89 -1.70
N GLY A 69 24.56 -11.62 -2.43
CA GLY A 69 24.55 -11.54 -3.90
C GLY A 69 23.64 -10.48 -4.48
N PHE A 70 23.31 -9.47 -3.66
CA PHE A 70 22.58 -8.28 -4.06
C PHE A 70 23.51 -7.19 -4.56
N ASP A 71 22.98 -6.22 -5.27
CA ASP A 71 23.74 -5.06 -5.71
C ASP A 71 24.35 -4.31 -4.51
N MET A 72 25.40 -3.52 -4.80
CA MET A 72 26.08 -2.73 -3.77
C MET A 72 25.10 -1.84 -3.01
N PRO A 73 25.13 -1.87 -1.66
CA PRO A 73 24.31 -1.00 -0.84
C PRO A 73 24.69 0.49 -1.04
N PHE A 74 23.72 1.35 -0.80
CA PHE A 74 23.97 2.79 -0.66
C PHE A 74 24.53 3.10 0.74
N ARG A 75 25.17 4.26 0.92
CA ARG A 75 25.50 4.70 2.27
C ARG A 75 24.21 4.99 3.05
N TRP A 76 24.17 4.68 4.34
CA TRP A 76 22.96 4.87 5.15
C TRP A 76 22.41 6.30 5.10
N GLN A 77 23.29 7.33 5.01
CA GLN A 77 22.88 8.73 4.88
C GLN A 77 22.15 9.01 3.55
N GLU A 78 22.55 8.34 2.47
CA GLU A 78 21.90 8.45 1.16
C GLU A 78 20.50 7.81 1.23
N CYS A 79 20.36 6.69 1.94
CA CYS A 79 19.09 5.99 2.12
C CYS A 79 18.03 6.83 2.84
N LEU A 80 18.42 7.74 3.73
CA LEU A 80 17.49 8.66 4.41
C LEU A 80 16.83 9.67 3.46
N GLN A 81 17.34 9.80 2.24
CA GLN A 81 16.78 10.68 1.20
C GLN A 81 15.89 9.92 0.20
N PHE A 82 15.72 8.63 0.35
CA PHE A 82 14.87 7.85 -0.54
C PHE A 82 13.39 8.23 -0.38
N ALA A 83 12.66 8.19 -1.49
CA ALA A 83 11.26 8.60 -1.51
C ALA A 83 10.38 7.73 -0.60
N GLY A 84 10.65 6.42 -0.53
CA GLY A 84 9.90 5.48 0.29
C GLY A 84 9.98 5.77 1.80
N VAL A 85 11.01 6.47 2.29
CA VAL A 85 11.08 6.91 3.70
C VAL A 85 9.88 7.81 4.02
N TRP A 86 9.61 8.78 3.15
CA TRP A 86 8.53 9.75 3.32
C TRP A 86 7.15 9.12 3.08
N ASP A 87 7.07 8.19 2.12
CA ASP A 87 5.86 7.42 1.88
C ASP A 87 5.49 6.57 3.09
N PHE A 88 6.48 5.93 3.71
CA PHE A 88 6.28 5.15 4.93
C PHE A 88 5.86 6.04 6.11
N ALA A 89 6.51 7.18 6.31
CA ALA A 89 6.15 8.13 7.36
C ALA A 89 4.71 8.68 7.19
N ALA A 90 4.19 8.74 5.96
CA ALA A 90 2.83 9.21 5.70
C ALA A 90 1.74 8.18 6.04
N ILE A 91 2.07 6.89 6.23
CA ILE A 91 1.10 5.82 6.43
C ILE A 91 0.22 6.07 7.65
N GLU A 92 0.82 6.44 8.77
CA GLU A 92 0.09 6.73 10.01
C GLU A 92 -0.96 7.82 9.80
N HIS A 93 -0.60 8.88 9.08
CA HIS A 93 -1.51 10.00 8.80
C HIS A 93 -2.66 9.58 7.90
N VAL A 94 -2.38 8.74 6.90
CA VAL A 94 -3.42 8.20 6.01
C VAL A 94 -4.36 7.30 6.79
N LEU A 95 -3.84 6.38 7.59
CA LEU A 95 -4.64 5.47 8.41
C LEU A 95 -5.48 6.21 9.45
N ALA A 96 -4.92 7.23 10.10
CA ALA A 96 -5.66 8.09 11.02
C ALA A 96 -6.79 8.83 10.31
N GLY A 97 -6.53 9.40 9.13
CA GLY A 97 -7.54 10.04 8.28
C GLY A 97 -8.65 9.10 7.81
N LEU A 98 -8.36 7.82 7.69
CA LEU A 98 -9.34 6.78 7.39
C LEU A 98 -10.10 6.28 8.62
N GLY A 99 -9.69 6.66 9.82
CA GLY A 99 -10.27 6.16 11.08
C GLY A 99 -9.77 4.76 11.47
N ALA A 100 -8.63 4.32 10.90
CA ALA A 100 -7.99 3.04 11.23
C ALA A 100 -7.06 3.15 12.44
N THR A 101 -7.35 4.04 13.38
CA THR A 101 -6.55 4.18 14.61
C THR A 101 -6.55 2.89 15.41
N ALA A 102 -5.41 2.58 15.99
CA ALA A 102 -5.25 1.40 16.83
C ALA A 102 -6.31 1.36 17.94
N CYS A 103 -7.05 0.27 17.98
CA CYS A 103 -7.87 -0.08 19.12
C CYS A 103 -7.27 -1.36 19.70
N ASP A 104 -6.96 -1.36 21.00
CA ASP A 104 -6.33 -2.51 21.67
C ASP A 104 -5.05 -3.02 20.96
N ASP A 105 -4.15 -2.12 20.61
CA ASP A 105 -2.86 -2.39 19.97
C ASP A 105 -2.94 -3.01 18.54
N ALA A 106 -4.05 -2.87 17.86
CA ALA A 106 -4.21 -3.35 16.48
C ALA A 106 -4.89 -2.31 15.57
N LEU A 107 -4.50 -2.28 14.31
CA LEU A 107 -5.17 -1.46 13.29
C LEU A 107 -6.59 -2.00 13.03
N ALA A 108 -7.56 -1.09 12.98
CA ALA A 108 -8.95 -1.41 12.65
C ALA A 108 -9.15 -1.59 11.13
N VAL A 109 -8.38 -2.49 10.53
CA VAL A 109 -8.41 -2.84 9.11
C VAL A 109 -8.89 -4.27 8.97
N VAL A 110 -10.00 -4.49 8.28
CA VAL A 110 -10.59 -5.81 8.08
C VAL A 110 -10.48 -6.20 6.60
N PRO A 111 -9.69 -7.22 6.24
CA PRO A 111 -9.65 -7.71 4.87
C PRO A 111 -11.06 -8.03 4.35
N ALA A 112 -11.33 -7.60 3.13
CA ALA A 112 -12.67 -7.72 2.50
C ALA A 112 -12.55 -7.98 0.99
N GLN A 113 -11.69 -8.93 0.62
CA GLN A 113 -11.39 -9.26 -0.77
C GLN A 113 -12.61 -9.74 -1.55
N GLU A 114 -13.59 -10.32 -0.87
CA GLU A 114 -14.87 -10.78 -1.42
C GLU A 114 -15.72 -9.66 -2.02
N LEU A 115 -15.47 -8.42 -1.61
CA LEU A 115 -16.16 -7.24 -2.16
C LEU A 115 -15.72 -6.91 -3.58
N LEU A 116 -14.53 -7.31 -4.00
CA LEU A 116 -14.07 -7.09 -5.36
C LEU A 116 -14.69 -8.14 -6.29
N ASP A 117 -15.40 -7.68 -7.31
CA ASP A 117 -16.05 -8.58 -8.27
C ASP A 117 -15.05 -9.27 -9.19
N ASP A 118 -13.98 -8.57 -9.56
CA ASP A 118 -12.88 -9.08 -10.37
C ASP A 118 -11.69 -9.43 -9.48
N ALA A 119 -11.49 -10.70 -9.19
CA ALA A 119 -10.42 -11.20 -8.32
C ALA A 119 -9.04 -11.06 -8.98
N ARG A 120 -8.42 -9.89 -8.84
CA ARG A 120 -7.02 -9.64 -9.24
C ARG A 120 -6.12 -9.80 -8.03
N GLU A 121 -5.16 -10.72 -8.09
CA GLU A 121 -4.26 -11.01 -6.98
C GLU A 121 -3.41 -9.80 -6.52
N ALA A 122 -3.11 -8.88 -7.43
CA ALA A 122 -2.35 -7.68 -7.12
C ALA A 122 -3.15 -6.60 -6.37
N ILE A 123 -4.49 -6.72 -6.31
CA ILE A 123 -5.38 -5.73 -5.69
C ILE A 123 -5.86 -6.28 -4.37
N ARG A 124 -5.64 -5.54 -3.29
CA ARG A 124 -6.15 -5.86 -1.95
C ARG A 124 -7.24 -4.89 -1.56
N VAL A 125 -8.29 -5.43 -0.95
CA VAL A 125 -9.45 -4.68 -0.48
C VAL A 125 -9.62 -4.91 1.02
N ALA A 126 -9.93 -3.86 1.74
CA ALA A 126 -10.26 -3.91 3.15
C ALA A 126 -11.42 -2.97 3.51
N ARG A 127 -12.08 -3.26 4.62
CA ARG A 127 -12.95 -2.32 5.30
C ARG A 127 -12.21 -1.59 6.41
N ILE A 128 -12.43 -0.28 6.48
CA ILE A 128 -11.99 0.58 7.59
C ILE A 128 -13.23 1.36 8.04
N GLY A 129 -13.83 0.94 9.14
CA GLY A 129 -15.16 1.38 9.50
C GLY A 129 -16.17 1.03 8.39
N GLU A 130 -16.93 2.00 7.94
CA GLU A 130 -17.88 1.83 6.84
C GLU A 130 -17.26 2.01 5.43
N ARG A 131 -16.01 2.50 5.36
CA ARG A 131 -15.32 2.71 4.09
C ARG A 131 -14.78 1.40 3.52
N VAL A 132 -14.74 1.33 2.19
CA VAL A 132 -14.01 0.28 1.46
C VAL A 132 -12.76 0.92 0.86
N VAL A 133 -11.61 0.34 1.19
CA VAL A 133 -10.30 0.87 0.79
C VAL A 133 -9.57 -0.17 -0.03
N THR A 134 -9.01 0.24 -1.15
CA THR A 134 -8.20 -0.63 -2.01
C THR A 134 -6.94 0.09 -2.48
N TYR A 135 -5.85 -0.65 -2.59
CA TYR A 135 -4.61 -0.17 -3.18
C TYR A 135 -4.52 -0.63 -4.64
N LEU A 136 -4.30 0.31 -5.53
CA LEU A 136 -4.11 0.07 -6.96
C LEU A 136 -2.67 0.39 -7.36
N PRO A 137 -1.86 -0.61 -7.70
CA PRO A 137 -0.50 -0.39 -8.20
C PRO A 137 -0.49 0.27 -9.59
N ARG A 138 -1.59 0.18 -10.32
CA ARG A 138 -1.82 0.80 -11.64
C ARG A 138 -3.28 1.20 -11.78
N THR A 139 -3.54 2.24 -12.58
CA THR A 139 -4.90 2.72 -12.83
C THR A 139 -5.74 1.67 -13.53
N THR A 140 -6.90 1.39 -12.99
CA THR A 140 -7.92 0.52 -13.56
C THR A 140 -9.29 0.86 -12.98
N ALA A 141 -10.36 0.59 -13.72
CA ALA A 141 -11.70 0.65 -13.17
C ALA A 141 -11.98 -0.63 -12.36
N LEU A 142 -12.73 -0.49 -11.28
CA LEU A 142 -13.09 -1.58 -10.40
C LEU A 142 -14.60 -1.72 -10.27
N THR A 143 -15.05 -2.94 -10.07
CA THR A 143 -16.44 -3.26 -9.70
C THR A 143 -16.44 -3.92 -8.34
N PHE A 144 -17.28 -3.40 -7.45
CA PHE A 144 -17.43 -3.90 -6.08
C PHE A 144 -18.83 -4.46 -5.87
N LYS A 145 -18.94 -5.57 -5.16
CA LYS A 145 -20.19 -6.13 -4.64
C LYS A 145 -20.65 -5.30 -3.45
N LEU A 146 -21.38 -4.24 -3.72
CA LEU A 146 -21.88 -3.28 -2.74
C LEU A 146 -23.32 -2.93 -3.08
N ASP A 147 -24.13 -2.72 -2.03
CA ASP A 147 -25.47 -2.24 -2.21
C ASP A 147 -25.45 -0.80 -2.77
N GLY A 148 -25.85 -0.66 -4.03
CA GLY A 148 -25.92 0.62 -4.72
C GLY A 148 -27.03 1.53 -4.19
N ALA A 149 -28.11 0.96 -3.63
CA ALA A 149 -29.23 1.74 -3.09
C ALA A 149 -28.82 2.65 -1.91
N ARG A 150 -27.73 2.32 -1.23
CA ARG A 150 -27.16 3.15 -0.17
C ARG A 150 -26.49 4.43 -0.69
N GLY A 151 -26.10 4.47 -1.97
CA GLY A 151 -25.23 5.52 -2.52
C GLY A 151 -23.77 5.39 -2.06
N TRP A 152 -22.84 5.68 -2.98
CA TRP A 152 -21.41 5.62 -2.72
C TRP A 152 -20.70 6.76 -3.42
N SER A 153 -19.79 7.40 -2.73
CA SER A 153 -18.80 8.31 -3.31
C SER A 153 -17.42 7.64 -3.31
N ALA A 154 -16.56 8.01 -4.25
CA ALA A 154 -15.21 7.48 -4.32
C ALA A 154 -14.19 8.60 -4.50
N THR A 155 -13.06 8.45 -3.83
CA THR A 155 -11.88 9.30 -4.00
C THR A 155 -10.67 8.43 -4.23
N ALA A 156 -9.69 8.95 -4.97
CA ALA A 156 -8.36 8.37 -5.09
C ALA A 156 -7.34 9.31 -4.47
N LEU A 157 -6.43 8.74 -3.68
CA LEU A 157 -5.25 9.41 -3.16
C LEU A 157 -4.04 8.95 -3.97
N ASP A 158 -3.43 9.88 -4.71
CA ASP A 158 -2.14 9.68 -5.37
C ASP A 158 -1.05 9.39 -4.32
N MET A 159 -0.48 8.21 -4.37
CA MET A 159 0.47 7.80 -3.33
C MET A 159 1.85 8.41 -3.51
N GLU A 160 2.18 8.91 -4.69
CA GLU A 160 3.42 9.61 -4.94
C GLU A 160 3.29 11.11 -4.68
N ALA A 161 2.37 11.79 -5.38
CA ALA A 161 2.25 13.23 -5.31
C ALA A 161 1.32 13.74 -4.18
N LYS A 162 0.70 12.84 -3.40
CA LYS A 162 -0.20 13.16 -2.27
C LYS A 162 -1.39 14.05 -2.68
N ARG A 163 -1.90 13.85 -3.88
CA ARG A 163 -3.07 14.56 -4.42
C ARG A 163 -4.32 13.71 -4.30
N ILE A 164 -5.47 14.36 -4.20
CA ILE A 164 -6.77 13.68 -4.12
C ILE A 164 -7.60 14.03 -5.37
N ALA A 165 -8.25 13.01 -5.94
CA ALA A 165 -9.23 13.17 -7.00
C ALA A 165 -10.53 12.47 -6.64
N LYS A 166 -11.68 13.10 -6.95
CA LYS A 166 -12.98 12.42 -6.92
C LYS A 166 -13.10 11.49 -8.13
N LEU A 167 -13.64 10.31 -7.92
CA LEU A 167 -13.86 9.34 -8.98
C LEU A 167 -15.36 9.19 -9.26
N PRO A 168 -15.77 9.11 -10.55
CA PRO A 168 -17.14 8.73 -10.89
C PRO A 168 -17.48 7.34 -10.36
N VAL A 169 -18.66 7.26 -9.75
CA VAL A 169 -19.23 6.01 -9.23
C VAL A 169 -20.54 5.77 -9.95
N ARG A 170 -20.80 4.54 -10.36
CA ARG A 170 -22.03 4.13 -11.01
C ARG A 170 -22.59 2.88 -10.32
N ASP A 171 -23.84 2.94 -9.89
CA ASP A 171 -24.61 1.76 -9.53
C ASP A 171 -25.03 1.01 -10.80
N ASN A 172 -24.75 -0.27 -10.85
CA ASN A 172 -25.11 -1.14 -11.98
C ASN A 172 -26.54 -1.69 -11.85
N GLY A 173 -27.18 -1.58 -10.68
CA GLY A 173 -28.54 -2.06 -10.41
C GLY A 173 -28.64 -3.58 -10.17
N ASP A 174 -27.50 -4.27 -10.10
CA ASP A 174 -27.38 -5.73 -9.89
C ASP A 174 -26.70 -6.09 -8.55
N GLY A 175 -26.63 -5.15 -7.62
CA GLY A 175 -25.90 -5.32 -6.35
C GLY A 175 -24.40 -5.05 -6.49
N THR A 176 -23.99 -4.42 -7.59
CA THR A 176 -22.61 -4.01 -7.79
C THR A 176 -22.50 -2.51 -8.08
N VAL A 177 -21.36 -1.95 -7.66
CA VAL A 177 -21.01 -0.55 -7.87
C VAL A 177 -19.69 -0.49 -8.66
N ARG A 178 -19.70 0.26 -9.77
CA ARG A 178 -18.51 0.46 -10.59
C ARG A 178 -17.86 1.80 -10.26
N VAL A 179 -16.55 1.78 -10.00
CA VAL A 179 -15.71 2.94 -9.79
C VAL A 179 -14.82 3.14 -11.02
N ALA A 180 -14.78 4.36 -11.54
CA ALA A 180 -13.91 4.70 -12.66
C ALA A 180 -12.43 4.63 -12.27
N GLN A 181 -11.57 4.48 -13.27
CA GLN A 181 -10.13 4.55 -13.09
C GLN A 181 -9.70 5.94 -12.57
N HIS A 182 -8.66 5.99 -11.74
CA HIS A 182 -8.09 7.24 -11.28
C HIS A 182 -7.21 7.90 -12.36
N PRO A 183 -7.05 9.24 -12.32
CA PRO A 183 -6.31 9.99 -13.35
C PRO A 183 -4.81 10.07 -13.10
N PHE A 184 -4.28 9.41 -12.09
CA PHE A 184 -2.87 9.49 -11.71
C PHE A 184 -2.03 8.52 -12.54
N GLU A 185 -0.77 8.88 -12.76
CA GLU A 185 0.19 8.08 -13.54
C GLU A 185 0.65 6.84 -12.76
N HIS A 186 0.78 6.99 -11.45
CA HIS A 186 1.32 5.95 -10.55
C HIS A 186 0.21 5.30 -9.73
N ASP A 187 0.60 4.71 -8.62
CA ASP A 187 -0.26 4.00 -7.68
C ASP A 187 -1.17 4.91 -6.86
N ALA A 188 -2.30 4.39 -6.45
CA ALA A 188 -3.27 5.11 -5.65
C ALA A 188 -3.96 4.24 -4.60
N LEU A 189 -4.38 4.86 -3.50
CA LEU A 189 -5.45 4.33 -2.65
C LEU A 189 -6.79 4.84 -3.18
N VAL A 190 -7.70 3.92 -3.47
CA VAL A 190 -9.10 4.26 -3.78
C VAL A 190 -9.95 3.98 -2.56
N ILE A 191 -10.74 4.97 -2.18
CA ILE A 191 -11.55 4.98 -0.95
C ILE A 191 -13.00 5.22 -1.35
N LEU A 192 -13.85 4.22 -1.09
CA LEU A 192 -15.29 4.35 -1.23
C LEU A 192 -15.89 4.67 0.13
N THR A 193 -16.73 5.69 0.16
CA THR A 193 -17.43 6.14 1.36
C THR A 193 -18.94 6.05 1.10
N PRO A 194 -19.74 5.42 1.99
CA PRO A 194 -21.18 5.42 1.84
C PRO A 194 -21.75 6.83 2.03
N GLU A 195 -22.78 7.16 1.25
CA GLU A 195 -23.55 8.39 1.40
C GLU A 195 -24.66 8.19 2.44
N HIS A 196 -24.86 9.19 3.30
CA HIS A 196 -25.87 9.16 4.38
C HIS A 196 -27.11 9.96 4.01
#